data_76b1ab4f1cb4a500196faa27bda25f5d
#
_entry.id   76b1ab4f1cb4a500196faa27bda25f5d
#
_cell.length_a   1.000
_cell.length_b   1.000
_cell.length_c   1.000
_cell.angle_alpha   90.00
_cell.angle_beta   90.00
_cell.angle_gamma   90.00
#
_symmetry.space_group_name_H-M   'P 1'
#
loop_
_entity.id
_entity.type
_entity.pdbx_description
1 polymer ?
#
loop_
_entity_poly.entity_id
_entity_poly.type
_entity_poly.pdbx_seq_one_letter_code
_entity_poly.pdbx_strand_id
1 'polypeptide(L)'
;NSFPLVIGGDHSIAVGSISGISKHYSNLGVIWYDAHGDLNIPDESPSGNIHGMPLRILLGEGPSELVNLNDFQPKLKPENVVLIGMRDLDKGERHYIKEQNIKTYTMADIDKLGIESVINESVQYLKDRNVDGLHLSLDVDALDPTETPGTGTRVLGGLSYRESHFALELLHESKMITSMDLSLIHISEPTRL
;
A
#
# COMPACT_ATOMS: atom_id res chain seq x y z
N ASN A 1 -0.66 -1.32 25.12
CA ASN A 1 -0.36 -1.17 23.70
C ASN A 1 -1.44 -1.88 22.89
N SER A 2 -2.23 -1.16 22.12
CA SER A 2 -3.24 -1.69 21.19
C SER A 2 -2.69 -1.65 19.77
N PHE A 3 -3.11 -2.61 18.94
CA PHE A 3 -2.79 -2.67 17.51
C PHE A 3 -3.84 -1.83 16.75
N PRO A 4 -3.49 -0.71 16.14
CA PRO A 4 -4.42 0.07 15.34
C PRO A 4 -4.76 -0.68 14.04
N LEU A 5 -6.05 -0.88 13.80
CA LEU A 5 -6.60 -1.41 12.55
C LEU A 5 -7.66 -0.44 12.04
N VAL A 6 -7.42 0.15 10.89
CA VAL A 6 -8.38 1.01 10.19
C VAL A 6 -9.01 0.20 9.07
N ILE A 7 -10.34 0.16 9.02
CA ILE A 7 -11.09 -0.51 7.96
C ILE A 7 -11.98 0.55 7.33
N GLY A 8 -11.90 0.69 6.04
CA GLY A 8 -12.69 1.77 5.49
C GLY A 8 -12.74 1.79 3.99
N GLY A 9 -13.21 2.89 3.48
CA GLY A 9 -13.45 3.25 2.11
C GLY A 9 -12.32 2.94 1.10
N ASP A 10 -12.11 3.86 0.19
CA ASP A 10 -11.05 3.74 -0.80
C ASP A 10 -9.65 3.94 -0.19
N HIS A 11 -8.60 3.69 -0.94
CA HIS A 11 -7.22 3.72 -0.43
C HIS A 11 -6.75 5.11 0.03
N SER A 12 -7.53 6.18 -0.21
CA SER A 12 -7.26 7.48 0.38
C SER A 12 -7.29 7.49 1.92
N ILE A 13 -7.94 6.49 2.55
CA ILE A 13 -7.89 6.32 4.02
C ILE A 13 -6.46 6.22 4.56
N ALA A 14 -5.54 5.68 3.75
CA ALA A 14 -4.14 5.54 4.12
C ALA A 14 -3.47 6.89 4.45
N VAL A 15 -3.91 7.98 3.83
CA VAL A 15 -3.42 9.33 4.18
C VAL A 15 -3.70 9.64 5.65
N GLY A 16 -4.89 9.31 6.14
CA GLY A 16 -5.27 9.53 7.53
C GLY A 16 -4.61 8.56 8.50
N SER A 17 -4.68 7.26 8.21
CA SER A 17 -4.15 6.20 9.08
C SER A 17 -2.64 6.33 9.26
N ILE A 18 -1.88 6.45 8.16
CA ILE A 18 -0.43 6.56 8.20
C ILE A 18 0.02 7.92 8.77
N SER A 19 -0.67 9.03 8.46
CA SER A 19 -0.36 10.33 9.07
C SER A 19 -0.54 10.31 10.60
N GLY A 20 -1.54 9.56 11.10
CA GLY A 20 -1.73 9.36 12.54
C GLY A 20 -0.62 8.50 13.15
N ILE A 21 -0.32 7.37 12.54
CA ILE A 21 0.68 6.42 13.01
C ILE A 21 2.10 6.98 12.95
N SER A 22 2.45 7.71 11.90
CA SER A 22 3.80 8.27 11.71
C SER A 22 4.24 9.24 12.82
N LYS A 23 3.30 9.78 13.63
CA LYS A 23 3.64 10.57 14.82
C LYS A 23 4.27 9.75 15.96
N HIS A 24 4.09 8.45 15.94
CA HIS A 24 4.55 7.55 17.00
C HIS A 24 5.85 6.83 16.67
N TYR A 25 6.35 6.99 15.42
CA TYR A 25 7.56 6.33 14.93
C TYR A 25 8.50 7.36 14.29
N SER A 26 9.78 7.25 14.59
CA SER A 26 10.80 8.12 14.01
C SER A 26 11.24 7.66 12.63
N ASN A 27 11.05 6.38 12.33
CA ASN A 27 11.47 5.74 11.10
C ASN A 27 10.45 4.67 10.67
N LEU A 28 9.25 5.11 10.32
CA LEU A 28 8.15 4.21 9.91
C LEU A 28 8.46 3.55 8.57
N GLY A 29 8.29 2.22 8.52
CA GLY A 29 8.25 1.44 7.29
C GLY A 29 6.82 1.16 6.86
N VAL A 30 6.61 0.99 5.55
CA VAL A 30 5.30 0.64 4.98
C VAL A 30 5.46 -0.47 3.96
N ILE A 31 4.61 -1.49 4.08
CA ILE A 31 4.30 -2.42 3.00
C ILE A 31 2.99 -1.97 2.38
N TRP A 32 3.04 -1.60 1.09
CA TRP A 32 1.91 -1.25 0.25
C TRP A 32 1.53 -2.46 -0.59
N TYR A 33 0.45 -3.12 -0.21
CA TYR A 33 -0.02 -4.36 -0.81
C TYR A 33 -1.24 -4.07 -1.68
N ASP A 34 -1.04 -4.01 -3.01
CA ASP A 34 -1.99 -3.38 -3.93
C ASP A 34 -1.72 -3.81 -5.38
N ALA A 35 -2.71 -3.67 -6.27
CA ALA A 35 -2.51 -3.75 -7.71
C ALA A 35 -1.84 -2.51 -8.29
N HIS A 36 -2.05 -1.36 -7.65
CA HIS A 36 -1.69 -0.01 -8.10
C HIS A 36 -0.56 0.60 -7.27
N GLY A 37 0.07 1.66 -7.79
CA GLY A 37 1.13 2.36 -7.09
C GLY A 37 0.64 3.40 -6.10
N ASP A 38 -0.52 4.01 -6.41
CA ASP A 38 -1.11 5.14 -5.70
C ASP A 38 -0.14 6.31 -5.53
N LEU A 39 0.71 6.47 -6.54
CA LEU A 39 1.81 7.42 -6.61
C LEU A 39 1.56 8.56 -7.62
N ASN A 40 0.32 8.75 -8.06
CA ASN A 40 -0.04 9.88 -8.90
C ASN A 40 -0.08 11.19 -8.12
N ILE A 41 0.10 12.29 -8.84
CA ILE A 41 -0.22 13.64 -8.39
C ILE A 41 -1.34 14.19 -9.29
N PRO A 42 -2.05 15.28 -8.88
CA PRO A 42 -3.16 15.81 -9.67
C PRO A 42 -2.82 16.09 -11.15
N ASP A 43 -1.61 16.59 -11.41
CA ASP A 43 -1.17 16.96 -12.77
C ASP A 43 -0.78 15.75 -13.64
N GLU A 44 -0.54 14.58 -13.05
CA GLU A 44 -0.11 13.36 -13.74
C GLU A 44 -1.21 12.30 -13.80
N SER A 45 -2.21 12.40 -12.91
CA SER A 45 -3.26 11.40 -12.78
C SER A 45 -4.19 11.38 -13.99
N PRO A 46 -4.32 10.25 -14.71
CA PRO A 46 -5.26 10.15 -15.83
C PRO A 46 -6.73 10.28 -15.41
N SER A 47 -7.07 9.82 -14.22
CA SER A 47 -8.44 9.84 -13.69
C SER A 47 -8.76 11.08 -12.86
N GLY A 48 -7.75 11.71 -12.26
CA GLY A 48 -7.90 12.76 -11.26
C GLY A 48 -8.42 12.26 -9.90
N ASN A 49 -8.57 10.95 -9.72
CA ASN A 49 -9.10 10.35 -8.50
C ASN A 49 -8.08 10.38 -7.37
N ILE A 50 -8.53 10.85 -6.20
CA ILE A 50 -7.66 11.00 -5.02
C ILE A 50 -7.14 9.66 -4.49
N HIS A 51 -7.88 8.56 -4.68
CA HIS A 51 -7.46 7.23 -4.22
C HIS A 51 -6.22 6.70 -4.95
N GLY A 52 -5.87 7.23 -6.13
CA GLY A 52 -4.63 6.92 -6.84
C GLY A 52 -3.43 7.80 -6.43
N MET A 53 -3.52 8.54 -5.32
CA MET A 53 -2.50 9.51 -4.90
C MET A 53 -1.98 9.32 -3.47
N PRO A 54 -2.57 8.48 -2.61
CA PRO A 54 -2.29 8.51 -1.18
C PRO A 54 -0.84 8.24 -0.83
N LEU A 55 -0.17 7.33 -1.49
CA LEU A 55 1.23 7.05 -1.21
C LEU A 55 2.14 8.23 -1.61
N ARG A 56 1.86 8.91 -2.74
CA ARG A 56 2.60 10.10 -3.14
C ARG A 56 2.43 11.24 -2.15
N ILE A 57 1.20 11.44 -1.64
CA ILE A 57 0.89 12.43 -0.60
C ILE A 57 1.69 12.17 0.67
N LEU A 58 1.78 10.91 1.10
CA LEU A 58 2.55 10.51 2.28
C LEU A 58 4.05 10.70 2.11
N LEU A 59 4.54 10.62 0.87
CA LEU A 59 5.93 10.93 0.50
C LEU A 59 6.20 12.44 0.35
N GLY A 60 5.18 13.28 0.53
CA GLY A 60 5.32 14.74 0.61
C GLY A 60 4.95 15.51 -0.65
N GLU A 61 4.33 14.87 -1.63
CA GLU A 61 3.94 15.51 -2.89
C GLU A 61 2.46 15.31 -3.20
N GLY A 62 1.76 16.38 -3.58
CA GLY A 62 0.32 16.34 -3.88
C GLY A 62 -0.43 17.54 -3.32
N PRO A 63 -1.75 17.43 -3.10
CA PRO A 63 -2.56 18.50 -2.52
C PRO A 63 -2.03 18.93 -1.14
N SER A 64 -1.74 20.22 -0.99
CA SER A 64 -1.07 20.78 0.19
C SER A 64 -1.79 20.49 1.50
N GLU A 65 -3.12 20.45 1.47
CA GLU A 65 -3.96 20.19 2.63
C GLU A 65 -3.75 18.77 3.17
N LEU A 66 -3.54 17.81 2.29
CA LEU A 66 -3.31 16.41 2.65
C LEU A 66 -1.83 16.15 3.00
N VAL A 67 -0.92 16.73 2.22
CA VAL A 67 0.52 16.65 2.50
C VAL A 67 0.84 17.21 3.88
N ASN A 68 0.24 18.33 4.27
CA ASN A 68 0.47 18.99 5.57
C ASN A 68 -0.40 18.44 6.72
N LEU A 69 -1.17 17.39 6.48
CA LEU A 69 -1.98 16.79 7.53
C LEU A 69 -1.12 16.48 8.77
N ASN A 70 -1.61 16.89 9.96
CA ASN A 70 -0.87 16.77 11.22
C ASN A 70 0.41 17.63 11.34
N ASP A 71 0.55 18.67 10.51
CA ASP A 71 1.59 19.72 10.60
C ASP A 71 3.04 19.23 10.42
N PHE A 72 3.27 18.14 9.73
CA PHE A 72 4.62 17.69 9.34
C PHE A 72 4.61 16.91 8.01
N GLN A 73 5.75 16.96 7.31
CA GLN A 73 5.97 16.26 6.06
C GLN A 73 7.47 16.05 5.79
N PRO A 74 7.86 15.03 4.98
CA PRO A 74 7.02 13.91 4.55
C PRO A 74 6.68 12.97 5.71
N LYS A 75 5.61 12.16 5.56
CA LYS A 75 5.23 11.12 6.55
C LYS A 75 6.09 9.88 6.42
N LEU A 76 6.50 9.59 5.18
CA LEU A 76 7.27 8.41 4.80
C LEU A 76 8.52 8.81 4.03
N LYS A 77 9.51 7.93 4.05
CA LYS A 77 10.70 8.02 3.20
C LYS A 77 10.59 6.96 2.10
N PRO A 78 10.94 7.28 0.82
CA PRO A 78 10.84 6.31 -0.27
C PRO A 78 11.57 4.99 0.00
N GLU A 79 12.73 5.05 0.64
CA GLU A 79 13.54 3.88 0.99
C GLU A 79 12.90 2.97 2.05
N ASN A 80 11.89 3.44 2.76
CA ASN A 80 11.15 2.68 3.76
C ASN A 80 9.81 2.14 3.25
N VAL A 81 9.58 2.22 1.94
CA VAL A 81 8.37 1.71 1.29
C VAL A 81 8.70 0.47 0.48
N VAL A 82 7.86 -0.55 0.58
CA VAL A 82 7.88 -1.74 -0.27
C VAL A 82 6.52 -1.91 -0.92
N LEU A 83 6.49 -1.93 -2.25
CA LEU A 83 5.29 -2.17 -3.05
C LEU A 83 5.20 -3.65 -3.40
N ILE A 84 4.04 -4.29 -3.19
CA ILE A 84 3.82 -5.72 -3.47
C ILE A 84 2.52 -5.91 -4.25
N GLY A 85 2.55 -6.68 -5.33
CA GLY A 85 1.37 -7.01 -6.14
C GLY A 85 1.16 -6.12 -7.35
N MET A 86 2.09 -5.19 -7.60
CA MET A 86 1.99 -4.18 -8.66
C MET A 86 1.78 -4.80 -10.04
N ARG A 87 0.72 -4.38 -10.74
CA ARG A 87 0.44 -4.85 -12.11
C ARG A 87 -0.25 -3.82 -13.00
N ASP A 88 -0.81 -2.76 -12.39
CA ASP A 88 -1.36 -1.62 -13.14
C ASP A 88 -0.73 -0.32 -12.60
N LEU A 89 0.28 0.16 -13.30
CA LEU A 89 1.02 1.36 -12.95
C LEU A 89 0.97 2.35 -14.11
N ASP A 90 0.62 3.58 -13.81
CA ASP A 90 0.69 4.68 -14.75
C ASP A 90 2.14 5.05 -15.10
N LYS A 91 2.30 5.76 -16.23
CA LYS A 91 3.65 6.18 -16.67
C LYS A 91 4.37 7.04 -15.65
N GLY A 92 3.65 7.96 -14.99
CA GLY A 92 4.19 8.84 -13.94
C GLY A 92 4.65 8.02 -12.74
N GLU A 93 3.84 7.07 -12.29
CA GLU A 93 4.16 6.19 -11.18
C GLU A 93 5.41 5.34 -11.43
N ARG A 94 5.51 4.72 -12.62
CA ARG A 94 6.70 3.94 -13.01
C ARG A 94 7.97 4.80 -13.01
N HIS A 95 7.85 6.05 -13.46
CA HIS A 95 8.98 7.00 -13.45
C HIS A 95 9.40 7.31 -12.03
N TYR A 96 8.44 7.66 -11.18
CA TYR A 96 8.69 8.01 -9.78
C TYR A 96 9.28 6.83 -8.98
N ILE A 97 8.73 5.63 -9.12
CA ILE A 97 9.27 4.42 -8.49
C ILE A 97 10.75 4.24 -8.84
N LYS A 98 11.10 4.42 -10.11
CA LYS A 98 12.47 4.28 -10.59
C LYS A 98 13.38 5.40 -10.09
N GLU A 99 12.92 6.64 -10.13
CA GLU A 99 13.66 7.82 -9.69
C GLU A 99 13.97 7.77 -8.20
N GLN A 100 12.97 7.43 -7.39
CA GLN A 100 13.09 7.33 -5.94
C GLN A 100 13.66 5.98 -5.47
N ASN A 101 13.91 5.04 -6.39
CA ASN A 101 14.40 3.70 -6.10
C ASN A 101 13.52 2.95 -5.08
N ILE A 102 12.20 3.07 -5.20
CA ILE A 102 11.26 2.40 -4.29
C ILE A 102 11.29 0.89 -4.54
N LYS A 103 11.47 0.12 -3.49
CA LYS A 103 11.48 -1.35 -3.57
C LYS A 103 10.11 -1.84 -4.03
N THR A 104 10.08 -2.56 -5.14
CA THR A 104 8.83 -2.97 -5.79
C THR A 104 8.89 -4.42 -6.21
N TYR A 105 7.81 -5.15 -5.94
CA TYR A 105 7.55 -6.49 -6.44
C TYR A 105 6.26 -6.48 -7.28
N THR A 106 6.43 -6.72 -8.57
CA THR A 106 5.32 -6.91 -9.49
C THR A 106 4.75 -8.32 -9.37
N MET A 107 3.56 -8.57 -9.94
CA MET A 107 3.05 -9.95 -10.05
C MET A 107 4.04 -10.88 -10.78
N ALA A 108 4.74 -10.37 -11.81
CA ALA A 108 5.76 -11.17 -12.50
C ALA A 108 6.97 -11.53 -11.59
N ASP A 109 7.27 -10.71 -10.60
CA ASP A 109 8.30 -11.04 -9.61
C ASP A 109 7.78 -12.07 -8.61
N ILE A 110 6.52 -11.96 -8.20
CA ILE A 110 5.86 -12.95 -7.33
C ILE A 110 5.79 -14.32 -8.02
N ASP A 111 5.44 -14.37 -9.31
CA ASP A 111 5.44 -15.61 -10.11
C ASP A 111 6.80 -16.30 -10.14
N LYS A 112 7.89 -15.53 -10.18
CA LYS A 112 9.25 -16.06 -10.27
C LYS A 112 9.83 -16.46 -8.92
N LEU A 113 9.57 -15.68 -7.88
CA LEU A 113 10.21 -15.84 -6.57
C LEU A 113 9.33 -16.62 -5.58
N GLY A 114 8.05 -16.60 -5.78
CA GLY A 114 7.03 -17.04 -4.83
C GLY A 114 6.75 -16.00 -3.74
N ILE A 115 5.52 -15.98 -3.25
CA ILE A 115 5.06 -14.99 -2.26
C ILE A 115 5.87 -15.06 -0.95
N GLU A 116 6.30 -16.25 -0.53
CA GLU A 116 7.13 -16.43 0.66
C GLU A 116 8.44 -15.66 0.58
N SER A 117 9.17 -15.79 -0.53
CA SER A 117 10.43 -15.07 -0.73
C SER A 117 10.20 -13.57 -0.75
N VAL A 118 9.17 -13.10 -1.45
CA VAL A 118 8.82 -11.68 -1.54
C VAL A 118 8.54 -11.08 -0.15
N ILE A 119 7.76 -11.76 0.68
CA ILE A 119 7.45 -11.27 2.02
C ILE A 119 8.71 -11.27 2.91
N ASN A 120 9.48 -12.37 2.91
CA ASN A 120 10.68 -12.47 3.72
C ASN A 120 11.73 -11.44 3.33
N GLU A 121 11.96 -11.22 2.03
CA GLU A 121 12.85 -10.17 1.52
C GLU A 121 12.36 -8.78 1.88
N SER A 122 11.05 -8.52 1.79
CA SER A 122 10.46 -7.23 2.17
C SER A 122 10.65 -6.91 3.64
N VAL A 123 10.39 -7.88 4.50
CA VAL A 123 10.60 -7.77 5.95
C VAL A 123 12.08 -7.54 6.27
N GLN A 124 12.98 -8.30 5.65
CA GLN A 124 14.43 -8.16 5.87
C GLN A 124 14.93 -6.80 5.36
N TYR A 125 14.47 -6.35 4.18
CA TYR A 125 14.80 -5.06 3.62
C TYR A 125 14.46 -3.90 4.56
N LEU A 126 13.29 -3.95 5.21
CA LEU A 126 12.86 -2.93 6.17
C LEU A 126 13.60 -3.03 7.51
N LYS A 127 13.92 -4.25 7.97
CA LYS A 127 14.78 -4.46 9.15
C LYS A 127 16.17 -3.85 8.97
N ASP A 128 16.77 -4.03 7.81
CA ASP A 128 18.12 -3.49 7.50
C ASP A 128 18.13 -1.96 7.48
N ARG A 129 16.96 -1.31 7.33
CA ARG A 129 16.77 0.14 7.42
C ARG A 129 16.44 0.63 8.83
N ASN A 130 16.43 -0.27 9.79
CA ASN A 130 16.14 0.04 11.19
C ASN A 130 14.81 0.77 11.37
N VAL A 131 13.76 0.33 10.67
CA VAL A 131 12.42 0.87 10.90
C VAL A 131 11.98 0.53 12.33
N ASP A 132 11.39 1.50 13.02
CA ASP A 132 10.93 1.38 14.42
C ASP A 132 9.45 1.08 14.54
N GLY A 133 8.74 1.02 13.41
CA GLY A 133 7.38 0.54 13.22
C GLY A 133 7.16 0.11 11.77
N LEU A 134 6.25 -0.83 11.54
CA LEU A 134 5.90 -1.29 10.22
C LEU A 134 4.39 -1.28 10.05
N HIS A 135 3.91 -0.47 9.13
CA HIS A 135 2.51 -0.38 8.76
C HIS A 135 2.23 -1.22 7.52
N LEU A 136 1.18 -2.04 7.57
CA LEU A 136 0.65 -2.73 6.40
C LEU A 136 -0.54 -1.95 5.87
N SER A 137 -0.41 -1.36 4.68
CA SER A 137 -1.50 -0.77 3.93
C SER A 137 -1.93 -1.75 2.85
N LEU A 138 -3.14 -2.31 3.00
CA LEU A 138 -3.64 -3.38 2.15
C LEU A 138 -4.87 -2.92 1.38
N ASP A 139 -4.76 -2.88 0.05
CA ASP A 139 -5.93 -2.82 -0.82
C ASP A 139 -6.36 -4.22 -1.22
N VAL A 140 -7.66 -4.51 -1.11
CA VAL A 140 -8.19 -5.82 -1.50
C VAL A 140 -8.09 -6.09 -2.99
N ASP A 141 -7.88 -5.07 -3.82
CA ASP A 141 -7.68 -5.24 -5.24
C ASP A 141 -6.28 -5.79 -5.60
N ALA A 142 -5.37 -5.91 -4.63
CA ALA A 142 -4.16 -6.71 -4.77
C ALA A 142 -4.49 -8.17 -5.14
N LEU A 143 -5.61 -8.69 -4.62
CA LEU A 143 -6.12 -10.00 -4.99
C LEU A 143 -6.72 -9.97 -6.40
N ASP A 144 -6.79 -11.14 -7.02
CA ASP A 144 -7.47 -11.27 -8.31
C ASP A 144 -8.97 -10.94 -8.16
N PRO A 145 -9.59 -10.27 -9.15
CA PRO A 145 -11.02 -9.95 -9.11
C PRO A 145 -11.96 -11.15 -8.98
N THR A 146 -11.48 -12.37 -9.23
CA THR A 146 -12.23 -13.61 -8.95
C THR A 146 -12.37 -13.86 -7.46
N GLU A 147 -11.44 -13.39 -6.64
CA GLU A 147 -11.48 -13.49 -5.19
C GLU A 147 -12.20 -12.28 -4.56
N THR A 148 -11.96 -11.09 -5.10
CA THR A 148 -12.50 -9.81 -4.59
C THR A 148 -13.28 -9.06 -5.67
N PRO A 149 -14.45 -9.56 -6.10
CA PRO A 149 -15.21 -8.96 -7.20
C PRO A 149 -15.81 -7.60 -6.87
N GLY A 150 -15.82 -7.21 -5.60
CA GLY A 150 -16.41 -5.96 -5.11
C GLY A 150 -15.50 -4.75 -5.19
N THR A 151 -14.29 -4.81 -5.72
CA THR A 151 -13.39 -3.64 -5.80
C THR A 151 -13.75 -2.73 -6.97
N GLY A 152 -13.44 -1.42 -6.86
CA GLY A 152 -13.77 -0.42 -7.88
C GLY A 152 -12.86 -0.48 -9.10
N THR A 153 -11.57 -0.71 -8.91
CA THR A 153 -10.52 -0.69 -9.94
C THR A 153 -9.97 -2.09 -10.18
N ARG A 154 -10.75 -2.93 -10.86
CA ARG A 154 -10.41 -4.34 -11.06
C ARG A 154 -9.30 -4.53 -12.07
N VAL A 155 -8.23 -5.22 -11.68
CA VAL A 155 -7.13 -5.62 -12.57
C VAL A 155 -6.92 -7.13 -12.47
N LEU A 156 -7.05 -7.83 -13.61
CA LEU A 156 -6.85 -9.28 -13.67
C LEU A 156 -5.38 -9.67 -13.40
N GLY A 157 -5.17 -10.92 -13.00
CA GLY A 157 -3.84 -11.46 -12.73
C GLY A 157 -3.30 -11.06 -11.37
N GLY A 158 -4.17 -10.88 -10.39
CA GLY A 158 -3.83 -10.60 -9.00
C GLY A 158 -3.48 -11.86 -8.19
N LEU A 159 -3.21 -11.64 -6.92
CA LEU A 159 -2.92 -12.71 -5.98
C LEU A 159 -4.17 -13.56 -5.72
N SER A 160 -3.96 -14.86 -5.61
CA SER A 160 -5.00 -15.77 -5.16
C SER A 160 -5.30 -15.58 -3.67
N TYR A 161 -6.45 -16.04 -3.22
CA TYR A 161 -6.80 -16.08 -1.79
C TYR A 161 -5.68 -16.75 -0.97
N ARG A 162 -5.19 -17.92 -1.44
CA ARG A 162 -4.17 -18.67 -0.69
C ARG A 162 -2.83 -17.94 -0.59
N GLU A 163 -2.37 -17.29 -1.65
CA GLU A 163 -1.13 -16.51 -1.63
C GLU A 163 -1.25 -15.32 -0.68
N SER A 164 -2.36 -14.58 -0.75
CA SER A 164 -2.57 -13.43 0.14
C SER A 164 -2.72 -13.84 1.60
N HIS A 165 -3.45 -14.93 1.87
CA HIS A 165 -3.58 -15.44 3.23
C HIS A 165 -2.23 -15.87 3.80
N PHE A 166 -1.41 -16.58 3.00
CA PHE A 166 -0.07 -17.00 3.40
C PHE A 166 0.87 -15.81 3.59
N ALA A 167 0.79 -14.79 2.75
CA ALA A 167 1.53 -13.54 2.94
C ALA A 167 1.24 -12.89 4.30
N LEU A 168 -0.05 -12.81 4.67
CA LEU A 168 -0.47 -12.26 5.96
C LEU A 168 -0.02 -13.12 7.15
N GLU A 169 -0.02 -14.45 7.01
CA GLU A 169 0.55 -15.37 8.02
C GLU A 169 2.03 -15.07 8.25
N LEU A 170 2.83 -14.97 7.18
CA LEU A 170 4.27 -14.66 7.25
C LEU A 170 4.54 -13.27 7.86
N LEU A 171 3.76 -12.26 7.47
CA LEU A 171 3.84 -10.92 8.05
C LEU A 171 3.53 -10.95 9.55
N HIS A 172 2.51 -11.70 9.95
CA HIS A 172 2.19 -11.89 11.37
C HIS A 172 3.31 -12.59 12.14
N GLU A 173 3.88 -13.65 11.57
CA GLU A 173 5.01 -14.40 12.17
C GLU A 173 6.27 -13.55 12.31
N SER A 174 6.49 -12.59 11.42
CA SER A 174 7.64 -11.67 11.48
C SER A 174 7.66 -10.81 12.74
N LYS A 175 6.50 -10.61 13.40
CA LYS A 175 6.27 -9.71 14.55
C LYS A 175 6.64 -8.25 14.28
N MET A 176 6.78 -7.86 13.01
CA MET A 176 7.17 -6.51 12.63
C MET A 176 5.98 -5.56 12.47
N ILE A 177 4.81 -6.10 12.09
CA ILE A 177 3.63 -5.27 11.82
C ILE A 177 3.11 -4.65 13.12
N THR A 178 3.06 -3.34 13.16
CA THR A 178 2.62 -2.55 14.32
C THR A 178 1.26 -1.90 14.15
N SER A 179 0.80 -1.78 12.91
CA SER A 179 -0.49 -1.19 12.54
C SER A 179 -0.91 -1.61 11.14
N MET A 180 -2.19 -1.45 10.81
CA MET A 180 -2.70 -1.83 9.50
C MET A 180 -3.87 -0.93 9.09
N ASP A 181 -3.99 -0.66 7.80
CA ASP A 181 -5.25 -0.29 7.19
C ASP A 181 -5.67 -1.28 6.09
N LEU A 182 -6.96 -1.35 5.86
CA LEU A 182 -7.58 -2.21 4.87
C LEU A 182 -8.52 -1.38 4.02
N SER A 183 -8.13 -1.14 2.79
CA SER A 183 -8.94 -0.52 1.76
C SER A 183 -9.88 -1.54 1.14
N LEU A 184 -11.15 -1.17 1.12
CA LEU A 184 -12.25 -1.95 0.58
C LEU A 184 -13.08 -1.01 -0.27
N ILE A 185 -12.60 -0.61 -1.44
CA ILE A 185 -13.53 0.05 -2.34
C ILE A 185 -14.54 -0.95 -2.80
N HIS A 186 -15.66 -0.92 -2.11
CA HIS A 186 -16.72 -1.67 -2.50
C HIS A 186 -17.94 -0.82 -2.53
N ILE A 187 -18.45 -0.66 -3.69
CA ILE A 187 -19.85 -0.37 -3.89
C ILE A 187 -20.52 -1.67 -4.28
N SER A 188 -20.86 -2.51 -3.32
CA SER A 188 -22.01 -3.36 -3.55
C SER A 188 -23.21 -2.46 -3.36
N GLU A 189 -23.84 -2.11 -4.44
CA GLU A 189 -25.23 -1.70 -4.37
C GLU A 189 -25.97 -2.72 -3.50
N PRO A 190 -26.70 -2.28 -2.46
CA PRO A 190 -27.54 -3.24 -1.74
C PRO A 190 -28.44 -3.88 -2.79
N THR A 191 -28.32 -5.18 -2.94
CA THR A 191 -29.22 -5.96 -3.80
C THR A 191 -30.63 -5.55 -3.43
N ARG A 192 -31.31 -4.88 -4.35
CA ARG A 192 -32.74 -4.63 -4.17
C ARG A 192 -33.40 -5.98 -4.01
N LEU A 193 -33.86 -6.24 -2.80
CA LEU A 193 -34.81 -7.31 -2.53
C LEU A 193 -36.13 -7.05 -3.24
#